data_94940955ca5bf61855d0d5e865e99b36
#
_entry.id   94940955ca5bf61855d0d5e865e99b36
#
_cell.length_a   1.000
_cell.length_b   1.000
_cell.length_c   1.000
_cell.angle_alpha   90.00
_cell.angle_beta   90.00
_cell.angle_gamma   90.00
#
_symmetry.space_group_name_H-M   'P 1'
#
loop_
_entity.id
_entity.type
_entity.pdbx_description
1 polymer ?
#
loop_
_entity_poly.entity_id
_entity_poly.type
_entity_poly.pdbx_seq_one_letter_code
_entity_poly.pdbx_strand_id
1 'polypeptide(L)'
;MQNLEIKESNLRIKPQIQFLSGVEEITVPRRVKLTRSENGETGTATFLFFEPTVFSIFLNVTSSSIILIKGMDLIWDKKKIISKDIKIYFKEGRPVVIRAIFIFQNSNDWFKFFNFMSCYSKETGLSFTEFK
;
A
#
# COMPACT_ATOMS: atom_id res chain seq x y z
N MET A 1 27.73 -20.47 -12.24
CA MET A 1 26.63 -21.43 -12.09
C MET A 1 25.93 -21.27 -10.77
N GLN A 2 26.65 -21.47 -9.70
CA GLN A 2 26.08 -21.31 -8.37
C GLN A 2 25.61 -19.88 -8.11
N ASN A 3 26.24 -18.91 -8.79
CA ASN A 3 25.88 -17.51 -8.64
C ASN A 3 24.49 -17.21 -9.17
N LEU A 4 24.03 -17.99 -10.15
CA LEU A 4 22.69 -17.79 -10.69
C LEU A 4 21.61 -18.16 -9.66
N GLU A 5 21.81 -19.25 -8.93
CA GLU A 5 20.85 -19.65 -7.91
C GLU A 5 20.79 -18.64 -6.78
N ILE A 6 21.96 -18.14 -6.37
CA ILE A 6 22.03 -17.13 -5.33
C ILE A 6 21.32 -15.86 -5.78
N LYS A 7 21.51 -15.48 -7.06
CA LYS A 7 20.83 -14.30 -7.60
C LYS A 7 19.32 -14.47 -7.64
N GLU A 8 18.84 -15.65 -7.99
CA GLU A 8 17.41 -15.88 -8.02
C GLU A 8 16.79 -15.76 -6.64
N SER A 9 17.43 -16.29 -5.62
CA SER A 9 16.92 -16.15 -4.27
C SER A 9 17.00 -14.70 -3.80
N ASN A 10 18.00 -13.93 -4.28
CA ASN A 10 18.13 -12.53 -3.93
C ASN A 10 17.25 -11.62 -4.76
N LEU A 11 16.68 -12.13 -5.84
CA LEU A 11 15.76 -11.36 -6.68
C LEU A 11 14.34 -11.40 -6.17
N ARG A 12 14.12 -12.00 -5.00
CA ARG A 12 12.80 -11.96 -4.39
C ARG A 12 12.38 -10.50 -4.21
N ILE A 13 11.22 -10.17 -4.74
CA ILE A 13 10.72 -8.81 -4.68
C ILE A 13 10.32 -8.52 -3.24
N LYS A 14 10.87 -7.44 -2.68
CA LYS A 14 10.48 -6.98 -1.37
C LYS A 14 9.02 -6.56 -1.37
N PRO A 15 8.32 -6.70 -0.25
CA PRO A 15 6.99 -6.13 -0.16
C PRO A 15 7.09 -4.62 -0.34
N GLN A 16 6.24 -4.08 -1.20
CA GLN A 16 6.27 -2.64 -1.48
C GLN A 16 4.88 -2.13 -1.82
N ILE A 17 4.71 -0.84 -1.63
CA ILE A 17 3.48 -0.13 -1.96
C ILE A 17 3.79 0.79 -3.14
N GLN A 18 2.89 0.84 -4.11
CA GLN A 18 3.03 1.73 -5.26
C GLN A 18 1.73 2.49 -5.49
N PHE A 19 1.83 3.80 -5.66
CA PHE A 19 0.72 4.64 -6.11
C PHE A 19 0.81 4.91 -7.62
N LEU A 20 2.00 4.78 -8.16
CA LEU A 20 2.25 4.85 -9.60
C LEU A 20 3.00 3.59 -9.99
N SER A 21 2.60 3.00 -11.09
CA SER A 21 3.19 1.75 -11.55
C SER A 21 4.71 1.88 -11.68
N GLY A 22 5.42 0.94 -11.06
CA GLY A 22 6.87 0.91 -11.13
C GLY A 22 7.58 1.84 -10.16
N VAL A 23 6.86 2.60 -9.35
CA VAL A 23 7.45 3.56 -8.41
C VAL A 23 7.15 3.12 -6.98
N GLU A 24 8.18 2.68 -6.28
CA GLU A 24 8.01 2.26 -4.89
C GLU A 24 7.75 3.47 -4.00
N GLU A 25 6.69 3.39 -3.18
CA GLU A 25 6.43 4.39 -2.16
C GLU A 25 7.28 4.08 -0.94
N ILE A 26 8.22 4.96 -0.63
CA ILE A 26 9.17 4.75 0.47
C ILE A 26 8.57 5.13 1.81
N THR A 27 7.62 6.07 1.82
CA THR A 27 6.97 6.48 3.06
C THR A 27 6.10 5.35 3.59
N VAL A 28 6.32 5.00 4.85
CA VAL A 28 5.50 3.99 5.53
C VAL A 28 4.21 4.67 5.97
N PRO A 29 3.06 4.02 5.79
CA PRO A 29 1.81 4.63 6.23
C PRO A 29 1.85 4.92 7.72
N ARG A 30 1.29 6.05 8.11
CA ARG A 30 1.22 6.44 9.52
C ARG A 30 0.34 5.48 10.30
N ARG A 31 -0.72 5.01 9.67
CA ARG A 31 -1.69 4.15 10.32
C ARG A 31 -2.32 3.20 9.30
N VAL A 32 -2.55 1.97 9.73
CA VAL A 32 -3.37 1.02 9.01
C VAL A 32 -4.43 0.55 10.01
N LYS A 33 -5.69 0.88 9.71
CA LYS A 33 -6.81 0.55 10.57
C LYS A 33 -7.66 -0.54 9.93
N LEU A 34 -7.93 -1.59 10.69
CA LEU A 34 -8.73 -2.71 10.20
C LEU A 34 -10.09 -2.71 10.87
N THR A 35 -11.14 -2.98 10.08
CA THR A 35 -12.46 -3.28 10.60
C THR A 35 -12.89 -4.63 10.05
N ARG A 36 -13.64 -5.37 10.83
CA ARG A 36 -14.10 -6.71 10.42
C ARG A 36 -15.51 -6.93 10.91
N SER A 37 -16.33 -7.55 10.05
CA SER A 37 -17.70 -7.90 10.41
C SER A 37 -17.70 -9.00 11.48
N GLU A 38 -18.86 -9.22 12.11
CA GLU A 38 -18.99 -10.21 13.15
C GLU A 38 -18.65 -11.62 12.68
N ASN A 39 -19.03 -11.95 11.45
CA ASN A 39 -18.73 -13.28 10.91
C ASN A 39 -17.27 -13.39 10.43
N GLY A 40 -16.50 -12.31 10.46
CA GLY A 40 -15.11 -12.31 10.10
C GLY A 40 -14.82 -12.37 8.61
N GLU A 41 -15.83 -12.37 7.76
CA GLU A 41 -15.63 -12.55 6.32
C GLU A 41 -15.44 -11.26 5.58
N THR A 42 -16.10 -10.18 6.01
CA THR A 42 -16.01 -8.89 5.35
C THR A 42 -15.33 -7.88 6.25
N GLY A 43 -14.90 -6.78 5.65
CA GLY A 43 -14.27 -5.72 6.41
C GLY A 43 -13.47 -4.79 5.54
N THR A 44 -12.68 -3.94 6.18
CA THR A 44 -11.86 -2.96 5.46
C THR A 44 -10.50 -2.82 6.10
N ALA A 45 -9.54 -2.34 5.28
CA ALA A 45 -8.25 -1.86 5.77
C ALA A 45 -8.05 -0.46 5.22
N THR A 46 -7.88 0.51 6.10
CA THR A 46 -7.67 1.90 5.72
C THR A 46 -6.23 2.28 5.99
N PHE A 47 -5.54 2.70 4.94
CA PHE A 47 -4.16 3.17 4.99
C PHE A 47 -4.14 4.68 4.97
N LEU A 48 -3.34 5.28 5.82
CA LEU A 48 -3.21 6.74 5.88
C LEU A 48 -1.73 7.11 5.72
N PHE A 49 -1.43 7.83 4.64
CA PHE A 49 -0.07 8.28 4.35
C PHE A 49 -0.01 9.80 4.48
N PHE A 50 0.94 10.28 5.27
CA PHE A 50 1.18 11.72 5.42
C PHE A 50 2.39 12.08 4.57
N GLU A 51 2.20 12.99 3.63
CA GLU A 51 3.24 13.47 2.73
C GLU A 51 4.05 12.33 2.10
N PRO A 52 3.37 11.38 1.43
CA PRO A 52 4.08 10.27 0.80
C PRO A 52 5.02 10.78 -0.29
N THR A 53 6.08 10.02 -0.55
CA THR A 53 7.10 10.44 -1.51
C THR A 53 6.57 10.58 -2.93
N VAL A 54 5.46 9.91 -3.25
CA VAL A 54 4.85 10.04 -4.57
C VAL A 54 4.50 11.50 -4.88
N PHE A 55 4.17 12.30 -3.86
CA PHE A 55 3.87 13.72 -4.08
C PHE A 55 5.08 14.51 -4.54
N SER A 56 6.29 14.10 -4.18
CA SER A 56 7.49 14.82 -4.60
C SER A 56 7.77 14.66 -6.09
N ILE A 57 7.21 13.64 -6.71
CA ILE A 57 7.34 13.44 -8.16
C ILE A 57 6.63 14.57 -8.91
N PHE A 58 5.64 15.21 -8.28
CA PHE A 58 4.84 16.26 -8.90
C PHE A 58 5.22 17.65 -8.45
N LEU A 59 6.36 17.82 -7.78
CA LEU A 59 6.74 19.13 -7.22
C LEU A 59 6.81 20.25 -8.25
N ASN A 60 7.23 19.95 -9.47
CA ASN A 60 7.42 20.95 -10.50
C ASN A 60 6.34 20.89 -11.57
N VAL A 61 5.20 20.25 -11.26
CA VAL A 61 4.11 20.13 -12.22
C VAL A 61 2.82 20.61 -11.56
N THR A 62 1.79 20.80 -12.38
CA THR A 62 0.51 21.31 -11.89
C THR A 62 -0.20 20.25 -11.06
N SER A 63 -1.16 20.70 -10.26
CA SER A 63 -1.96 19.78 -9.44
C SER A 63 -2.72 18.74 -10.27
N SER A 64 -2.91 19.01 -11.57
CA SER A 64 -3.55 18.04 -12.46
C SER A 64 -2.77 16.73 -12.57
N SER A 65 -1.46 16.75 -12.32
CA SER A 65 -0.65 15.53 -12.36
C SER A 65 -1.04 14.51 -11.29
N ILE A 66 -1.68 14.95 -10.21
CA ILE A 66 -2.14 14.08 -9.14
C ILE A 66 -3.20 13.09 -9.62
N ILE A 67 -3.95 13.44 -10.67
CA ILE A 67 -4.95 12.51 -11.22
C ILE A 67 -4.33 11.25 -11.81
N LEU A 68 -3.01 11.19 -11.98
CA LEU A 68 -2.33 9.97 -12.40
C LEU A 68 -2.34 8.92 -11.31
N ILE A 69 -2.58 9.31 -10.06
CA ILE A 69 -2.72 8.37 -8.96
C ILE A 69 -4.14 7.82 -8.97
N LYS A 70 -4.29 6.59 -9.44
CA LYS A 70 -5.60 5.97 -9.60
C LYS A 70 -5.87 4.84 -8.62
N GLY A 71 -4.89 4.48 -7.84
CA GLY A 71 -5.04 3.39 -6.90
C GLY A 71 -3.78 3.19 -6.10
N MET A 72 -3.84 2.19 -5.23
CA MET A 72 -2.70 1.77 -4.44
C MET A 72 -2.49 0.28 -4.65
N ASP A 73 -1.27 -0.09 -5.06
CA ASP A 73 -0.90 -1.48 -5.27
C ASP A 73 -0.08 -1.95 -4.08
N LEU A 74 -0.44 -3.11 -3.53
CA LEU A 74 0.38 -3.82 -2.57
C LEU A 74 1.02 -4.99 -3.29
N ILE A 75 2.34 -5.02 -3.35
CA ILE A 75 3.10 -5.98 -4.16
C ILE A 75 4.06 -6.75 -3.27
N TRP A 76 4.04 -8.09 -3.38
CA TRP A 76 4.99 -8.94 -2.66
C TRP A 76 5.07 -10.30 -3.36
N ASP A 77 6.27 -10.84 -3.40
CA ASP A 77 6.51 -12.21 -3.84
C ASP A 77 5.71 -12.60 -5.10
N LYS A 78 5.78 -11.75 -6.13
CA LYS A 78 5.08 -11.93 -7.41
C LYS A 78 3.56 -11.90 -7.31
N LYS A 79 3.04 -11.34 -6.21
CA LYS A 79 1.61 -11.18 -5.99
C LYS A 79 1.29 -9.70 -5.92
N LYS A 80 0.05 -9.36 -6.19
CA LYS A 80 -0.39 -7.98 -6.14
C LYS A 80 -1.87 -7.91 -5.80
N ILE A 81 -2.21 -7.00 -4.89
CA ILE A 81 -3.61 -6.63 -4.68
C ILE A 81 -3.71 -5.12 -4.82
N ILE A 82 -4.85 -4.66 -5.30
CA ILE A 82 -5.04 -3.27 -5.69
C ILE A 82 -6.27 -2.69 -5.01
N SER A 83 -6.13 -1.48 -4.49
CA SER A 83 -7.27 -0.69 -4.07
C SER A 83 -7.43 0.47 -5.05
N LYS A 84 -8.65 0.69 -5.53
CA LYS A 84 -8.98 1.86 -6.33
C LYS A 84 -9.70 2.92 -5.51
N ASP A 85 -9.94 2.64 -4.23
CA ASP A 85 -10.63 3.56 -3.33
C ASP A 85 -9.60 4.49 -2.68
N ILE A 86 -9.23 5.51 -3.42
CA ILE A 86 -8.18 6.47 -3.03
C ILE A 86 -8.79 7.84 -2.84
N LYS A 87 -8.39 8.52 -1.77
CA LYS A 87 -8.75 9.92 -1.57
C LYS A 87 -7.50 10.71 -1.20
N ILE A 88 -7.30 11.83 -1.89
CA ILE A 88 -6.17 12.71 -1.65
C ILE A 88 -6.68 13.97 -1.00
N TYR A 89 -6.06 14.36 0.11
CA TYR A 89 -6.43 15.55 0.86
C TYR A 89 -5.39 16.63 0.62
N PHE A 90 -5.88 17.86 0.44
CA PHE A 90 -5.05 19.02 0.14
C PHE A 90 -5.07 20.00 1.30
N LYS A 91 -3.99 20.71 1.46
CA LYS A 91 -3.89 21.82 2.38
C LYS A 91 -3.23 22.97 1.64
N GLU A 92 -3.92 24.11 1.58
CA GLU A 92 -3.41 25.30 0.90
C GLU A 92 -2.97 25.00 -0.55
N GLY A 93 -3.80 24.22 -1.26
CA GLY A 93 -3.54 23.91 -2.66
C GLY A 93 -2.50 22.81 -2.90
N ARG A 94 -1.95 22.23 -1.86
CA ARG A 94 -0.93 21.19 -1.97
C ARG A 94 -1.45 19.86 -1.43
N PRO A 95 -1.15 18.73 -2.10
CA PRO A 95 -1.55 17.44 -1.58
C PRO A 95 -0.72 17.11 -0.35
N VAL A 96 -1.37 16.65 0.71
CA VAL A 96 -0.68 16.32 1.97
C VAL A 96 -0.93 14.92 2.46
N VAL A 97 -2.08 14.33 2.12
CA VAL A 97 -2.46 13.02 2.66
C VAL A 97 -3.07 12.16 1.57
N ILE A 98 -2.73 10.87 1.57
CA ILE A 98 -3.46 9.87 0.81
C ILE A 98 -4.13 8.92 1.78
N ARG A 99 -5.42 8.69 1.57
CA ARG A 99 -6.17 7.64 2.25
C ARG A 99 -6.54 6.58 1.23
N ALA A 100 -6.20 5.34 1.50
CA ALA A 100 -6.53 4.22 0.62
C ALA A 100 -7.28 3.17 1.42
N ILE A 101 -8.35 2.63 0.84
CA ILE A 101 -9.20 1.65 1.52
C ILE A 101 -9.27 0.38 0.70
N PHE A 102 -8.95 -0.75 1.34
CA PHE A 102 -9.22 -2.08 0.79
C PHE A 102 -10.50 -2.59 1.40
N ILE A 103 -11.37 -3.13 0.56
CA ILE A 103 -12.63 -3.72 0.99
C ILE A 103 -12.51 -5.23 0.81
N PHE A 104 -12.69 -5.96 1.90
CA PHE A 104 -12.58 -7.42 1.88
C PHE A 104 -13.98 -8.02 1.87
N GLN A 105 -14.22 -8.90 0.91
CA GLN A 105 -15.54 -9.49 0.72
C GLN A 105 -15.59 -10.96 1.14
N ASN A 106 -14.42 -11.55 1.41
CA ASN A 106 -14.34 -12.94 1.79
C ASN A 106 -13.02 -13.23 2.50
N SER A 107 -12.90 -14.45 3.03
CA SER A 107 -11.71 -14.86 3.77
C SER A 107 -10.45 -14.84 2.92
N ASN A 108 -10.58 -15.12 1.62
CA ASN A 108 -9.42 -15.14 0.73
C ASN A 108 -8.80 -13.75 0.58
N ASP A 109 -9.64 -12.71 0.51
CA ASP A 109 -9.16 -11.33 0.46
C ASP A 109 -8.34 -10.99 1.71
N TRP A 110 -8.86 -11.39 2.89
CA TRP A 110 -8.17 -11.19 4.15
C TRP A 110 -6.82 -11.90 4.16
N PHE A 111 -6.81 -13.13 3.67
CA PHE A 111 -5.61 -13.96 3.67
C PHE A 111 -4.50 -13.31 2.85
N LYS A 112 -4.85 -12.82 1.66
CA LYS A 112 -3.89 -12.15 0.80
C LYS A 112 -3.34 -10.88 1.47
N PHE A 113 -4.23 -10.10 2.07
CA PHE A 113 -3.85 -8.87 2.74
C PHE A 113 -2.89 -9.15 3.90
N PHE A 114 -3.21 -10.13 4.75
CA PHE A 114 -2.34 -10.45 5.87
C PHE A 114 -0.99 -11.00 5.43
N ASN A 115 -0.96 -11.72 4.32
CA ASN A 115 0.32 -12.16 3.77
C ASN A 115 1.19 -10.98 3.40
N PHE A 116 0.62 -9.99 2.73
CA PHE A 116 1.37 -8.78 2.41
C PHE A 116 1.83 -8.08 3.69
N MET A 117 0.91 -7.85 4.62
CA MET A 117 1.21 -7.10 5.84
C MET A 117 2.28 -7.78 6.68
N SER A 118 2.27 -9.11 6.75
CA SER A 118 3.32 -9.84 7.47
C SER A 118 4.70 -9.53 6.91
N CYS A 119 4.83 -9.51 5.60
CA CYS A 119 6.11 -9.21 4.95
C CYS A 119 6.47 -7.73 5.11
N TYR A 120 5.50 -6.86 4.89
CA TYR A 120 5.73 -5.42 4.91
C TYR A 120 6.10 -4.95 6.33
N SER A 121 5.44 -5.49 7.35
CA SER A 121 5.74 -5.13 8.73
C SER A 121 7.15 -5.54 9.14
N LYS A 122 7.63 -6.67 8.64
CA LYS A 122 9.00 -7.10 8.90
C LYS A 122 10.02 -6.15 8.28
N GLU A 123 9.72 -5.66 7.08
CA GLU A 123 10.64 -4.76 6.38
C GLU A 123 10.64 -3.35 6.97
N THR A 124 9.50 -2.87 7.44
CA THR A 124 9.33 -1.46 7.78
C THR A 124 9.18 -1.20 9.27
N GLY A 125 8.90 -2.23 10.05
CA GLY A 125 8.60 -2.04 11.46
C GLY A 125 7.18 -1.56 11.73
N LEU A 126 6.38 -1.40 10.70
CA LEU A 126 4.99 -0.96 10.87
C LEU A 126 4.20 -1.98 11.66
N SER A 127 3.48 -1.52 12.67
CA SER A 127 2.50 -2.35 13.36
C SER A 127 1.11 -1.89 12.96
N PHE A 128 0.15 -2.79 13.03
CA PHE A 128 -1.23 -2.45 12.72
C PHE A 128 -2.15 -3.18 13.68
N THR A 129 -3.33 -2.60 13.87
CA THR A 129 -4.28 -3.07 14.88
C THR A 129 -5.62 -3.38 14.22
N GLU A 130 -6.20 -4.51 14.61
CA GLU A 130 -7.54 -4.86 14.15
C GLU A 130 -8.57 -4.32 15.14
N PHE A 131 -9.60 -3.66 14.61
CA PHE A 131 -10.74 -3.18 15.39
C PHE A 131 -11.98 -3.95 14.96
N LYS A 132 -12.72 -4.41 15.95
CA LYS A 132 -13.96 -5.15 15.68
C LYS A 132 -15.18 -4.27 15.87
#